data_61ec612e30702d2b97510b4c5f9990e0
#
_entry.id   61ec612e30702d2b97510b4c5f9990e0
#
_cell.length_a   1.000
_cell.length_b   1.000
_cell.length_c   1.000
_cell.angle_alpha   90.00
_cell.angle_beta   90.00
_cell.angle_gamma   90.00
#
_symmetry.space_group_name_H-M   'P 1'
#
loop_
_entity.id
_entity.type
_entity.pdbx_description
1 polymer ?
#
loop_
_entity_poly.entity_id
_entity_poly.type
_entity_poly.pdbx_seq_one_letter_code
_entity_poly.pdbx_strand_id
1 'polypeptide(L)'
;GAGTAIVLPMGAGGHFSTAGSINGKQVNFLVDTGATSVALSQGEANRIGLDWKRGRPGLSHTANGTVPVYAVNLTSVRVGDVEIANVAGVVVPSEMPMVLLGNSFLNRFNMRRDNDVMRLEKKP
;
A
#
# COMPACT_ATOMS: atom_id res chain seq x y z
N GLY A 1 -6.69 6.17 -15.00
CA GLY A 1 -6.54 5.42 -16.17
C GLY A 1 -7.42 4.20 -16.27
N ALA A 2 -7.49 3.67 -17.45
CA ALA A 2 -8.31 2.50 -17.76
C ALA A 2 -7.52 1.19 -17.76
N GLY A 3 -6.29 1.21 -17.22
CA GLY A 3 -5.44 0.03 -17.18
C GLY A 3 -5.98 -1.03 -16.24
N THR A 4 -5.70 -2.29 -16.55
CA THR A 4 -6.14 -3.45 -15.77
C THR A 4 -4.98 -4.30 -15.27
N ALA A 5 -3.77 -4.07 -15.77
CA ALA A 5 -2.60 -4.88 -15.43
C ALA A 5 -1.44 -4.02 -14.94
N ILE A 6 -0.73 -4.56 -13.96
CA ILE A 6 0.50 -3.99 -13.42
C ILE A 6 1.57 -5.05 -13.56
N VAL A 7 2.74 -4.67 -14.09
CA VAL A 7 3.89 -5.58 -14.24
C VAL A 7 5.06 -4.95 -13.49
N LEU A 8 5.61 -5.68 -12.52
CA LEU A 8 6.69 -5.21 -11.66
C LEU A 8 7.91 -6.13 -11.79
N PRO A 9 9.08 -5.60 -12.15
CA PRO A 9 10.31 -6.37 -12.07
C PRO A 9 10.78 -6.50 -10.62
N MET A 10 11.41 -7.62 -10.31
CA MET A 10 12.02 -7.83 -9.00
C MET A 10 13.19 -6.87 -8.81
N GLY A 11 13.22 -6.23 -7.65
CA GLY A 11 14.31 -5.39 -7.23
C GLY A 11 15.31 -6.10 -6.33
N ALA A 12 16.20 -5.32 -5.74
CA ALA A 12 17.21 -5.82 -4.82
C ALA A 12 16.58 -6.57 -3.65
N GLY A 13 17.20 -7.64 -3.20
CA GLY A 13 16.71 -8.43 -2.08
C GLY A 13 15.48 -9.29 -2.36
N GLY A 14 15.09 -9.43 -3.62
CA GLY A 14 13.94 -10.24 -4.01
C GLY A 14 12.58 -9.59 -3.73
N HIS A 15 12.55 -8.28 -3.49
CA HIS A 15 11.33 -7.54 -3.23
C HIS A 15 10.81 -6.86 -4.49
N PHE A 16 9.50 -6.67 -4.55
CA PHE A 16 8.87 -5.91 -5.62
C PHE A 16 8.47 -4.55 -5.08
N SER A 17 8.94 -3.49 -5.74
CA SER A 17 8.63 -2.11 -5.35
C SER A 17 8.29 -1.29 -6.59
N THR A 18 7.57 -0.21 -6.39
CA THR A 18 7.17 0.66 -7.48
C THR A 18 6.79 2.03 -6.95
N ALA A 19 6.99 3.05 -7.76
CA ALA A 19 6.37 4.34 -7.52
C ALA A 19 4.87 4.26 -7.83
N GLY A 20 4.09 5.08 -7.16
CA GLY A 20 2.67 5.21 -7.40
C GLY A 20 2.14 6.43 -6.68
N SER A 21 0.85 6.44 -6.39
CA SER A 21 0.27 7.57 -5.66
C SER A 21 -0.84 7.13 -4.71
N ILE A 22 -1.02 7.92 -3.66
CA ILE A 22 -2.15 7.84 -2.75
C ILE A 22 -2.84 9.20 -2.77
N ASN A 23 -4.12 9.22 -3.08
CA ASN A 23 -4.91 10.45 -3.16
C ASN A 23 -4.25 11.50 -4.06
N GLY A 24 -3.63 11.03 -5.16
CA GLY A 24 -2.96 11.90 -6.12
C GLY A 24 -1.54 12.34 -5.73
N LYS A 25 -1.03 11.92 -4.58
CA LYS A 25 0.31 12.29 -4.12
C LYS A 25 1.27 11.13 -4.29
N GLN A 26 2.43 11.40 -4.87
CA GLN A 26 3.42 10.36 -5.16
C GLN A 26 3.97 9.71 -3.89
N VAL A 27 4.04 8.39 -3.90
CA VAL A 27 4.66 7.58 -2.85
C VAL A 27 5.47 6.45 -3.49
N ASN A 28 6.31 5.81 -2.69
CA ASN A 28 7.00 4.59 -3.10
C ASN A 28 6.41 3.41 -2.35
N PHE A 29 6.00 2.40 -3.10
CA PHE A 29 5.36 1.20 -2.57
C PHE A 29 6.32 0.02 -2.53
N LEU A 30 6.21 -0.76 -1.47
CA LEU A 30 6.79 -2.11 -1.38
C LEU A 30 5.63 -3.10 -1.32
N VAL A 31 5.60 -4.06 -2.25
CA VAL A 31 4.56 -5.10 -2.25
C VAL A 31 4.76 -6.00 -1.03
N ASP A 32 3.73 -6.11 -0.20
CA ASP A 32 3.79 -6.90 1.03
C ASP A 32 2.51 -7.71 1.22
N THR A 33 2.58 -8.99 0.82
CA THR A 33 1.45 -9.91 0.97
C THR A 33 1.16 -10.29 2.41
N GLY A 34 2.07 -9.96 3.33
CA GLY A 34 1.86 -10.15 4.76
C GLY A 34 1.11 -9.00 5.45
N ALA A 35 0.94 -7.86 4.76
CA ALA A 35 0.20 -6.73 5.32
C ALA A 35 -1.27 -6.80 4.93
N THR A 36 -2.17 -6.68 5.92
CA THR A 36 -3.62 -6.73 5.66
C THR A 36 -4.08 -5.51 4.87
N SER A 37 -3.56 -4.33 5.22
CA SER A 37 -3.95 -3.06 4.62
C SER A 37 -2.74 -2.38 4.01
N VAL A 38 -2.98 -1.39 3.16
CA VAL A 38 -1.93 -0.45 2.77
C VAL A 38 -1.47 0.26 4.04
N ALA A 39 -0.16 0.20 4.34
CA ALA A 39 0.37 0.72 5.59
C ALA A 39 1.39 1.82 5.32
N LEU A 40 1.24 2.95 6.03
CA LEU A 40 2.16 4.06 5.89
C LEU A 40 2.44 4.69 7.26
N SER A 41 3.60 5.31 7.36
CA SER A 41 4.00 5.99 8.59
C SER A 41 3.21 7.29 8.78
N GLN A 42 3.15 7.77 10.02
CA GLN A 42 2.59 9.09 10.31
C GLN A 42 3.32 10.19 9.53
N GLY A 43 4.64 10.09 9.43
CA GLY A 43 5.42 11.07 8.67
C GLY A 43 5.04 11.11 7.20
N GLU A 44 4.86 9.95 6.58
CA GLU A 44 4.44 9.88 5.19
C GLU A 44 3.00 10.37 5.02
N ALA A 45 2.11 10.00 5.94
CA ALA A 45 0.73 10.50 5.92
C ALA A 45 0.69 12.03 5.98
N ASN A 46 1.52 12.62 6.84
CA ASN A 46 1.62 14.08 6.94
C ASN A 46 2.15 14.69 5.64
N ARG A 47 3.18 14.07 5.06
CA ARG A 47 3.79 14.56 3.82
C ARG A 47 2.77 14.62 2.67
N ILE A 48 1.91 13.62 2.55
CA ILE A 48 0.90 13.57 1.48
C ILE A 48 -0.41 14.28 1.85
N GLY A 49 -0.47 14.91 3.03
CA GLY A 49 -1.65 15.66 3.45
C GLY A 49 -2.84 14.80 3.84
N LEU A 50 -2.61 13.57 4.23
CA LEU A 50 -3.66 12.68 4.69
C LEU A 50 -4.03 13.00 6.14
N ASP A 51 -5.29 13.35 6.38
CA ASP A 51 -5.78 13.70 7.72
C ASP A 51 -6.08 12.42 8.51
N TRP A 52 -5.02 11.74 8.90
CA TRP A 52 -5.09 10.41 9.50
C TRP A 52 -5.64 10.42 10.93
N LYS A 53 -5.54 11.54 11.64
CA LYS A 53 -6.06 11.63 13.02
C LYS A 53 -7.58 11.55 13.08
N ARG A 54 -8.26 11.83 11.96
CA ARG A 54 -9.71 11.67 11.85
C ARG A 54 -10.13 10.23 11.58
N GLY A 55 -9.16 9.35 11.33
CA GLY A 55 -9.41 7.93 11.16
C GLY A 55 -9.82 7.26 12.46
N ARG A 56 -10.11 5.97 12.38
CA ARG A 56 -10.53 5.19 13.53
C ARG A 56 -9.32 4.66 14.28
N PRO A 57 -9.14 5.02 15.56
CA PRO A 57 -8.03 4.49 16.34
C PRO A 57 -8.18 2.98 16.56
N GLY A 58 -7.05 2.30 16.59
CA GLY A 58 -6.96 0.87 16.81
C GLY A 58 -5.61 0.50 17.36
N LEU A 59 -5.39 -0.80 17.51
CA LEU A 59 -4.12 -1.34 17.99
C LEU A 59 -3.60 -2.35 16.98
N SER A 60 -2.30 -2.34 16.77
CA SER A 60 -1.61 -3.34 15.95
C SER A 60 -0.68 -4.14 16.83
N HIS A 61 -0.72 -5.46 16.71
CA HIS A 61 0.18 -6.36 17.44
C HIS A 61 1.44 -6.56 16.64
N THR A 62 2.58 -6.22 17.25
CA THR A 62 3.90 -6.36 16.63
C THR A 62 4.79 -7.24 17.49
N ALA A 63 5.94 -7.64 16.93
CA ALA A 63 6.94 -8.41 17.68
C ALA A 63 7.43 -7.66 18.92
N ASN A 64 7.39 -6.33 18.91
CA ASN A 64 7.83 -5.47 20.01
C ASN A 64 6.67 -5.01 20.89
N GLY A 65 5.52 -5.63 20.79
CA GLY A 65 4.35 -5.25 21.58
C GLY A 65 3.25 -4.63 20.73
N THR A 66 2.28 -4.04 21.40
CA THR A 66 1.11 -3.44 20.78
C THR A 66 1.35 -1.95 20.56
N VAL A 67 1.04 -1.44 19.37
CA VAL A 67 1.20 -0.02 19.05
C VAL A 67 -0.12 0.59 18.60
N PRO A 68 -0.38 1.86 18.91
CA PRO A 68 -1.58 2.55 18.42
C PRO A 68 -1.46 2.83 16.92
N VAL A 69 -2.54 2.62 16.21
CA VAL A 69 -2.63 2.90 14.78
C VAL A 69 -3.95 3.61 14.47
N TYR A 70 -4.06 4.13 13.26
CA TYR A 70 -5.30 4.72 12.78
C TYR A 70 -5.71 4.07 11.47
N ALA A 71 -6.93 3.50 11.46
CA ALA A 71 -7.53 2.98 10.24
C ALA A 71 -8.10 4.15 9.44
N VAL A 72 -7.74 4.21 8.16
CA VAL A 72 -8.15 5.30 7.27
C VAL A 72 -8.71 4.72 5.98
N ASN A 73 -9.48 5.52 5.27
CA ASN A 73 -9.87 5.22 3.90
C ASN A 73 -8.99 6.02 2.96
N LEU A 74 -8.31 5.33 2.06
CA LEU A 74 -7.55 5.98 0.99
C LEU A 74 -8.49 6.13 -0.21
N THR A 75 -8.77 7.35 -0.60
CA THR A 75 -9.73 7.65 -1.66
C THR A 75 -9.30 7.01 -2.98
N SER A 76 -8.00 7.04 -3.26
CA SER A 76 -7.46 6.38 -4.44
C SER A 76 -6.04 5.89 -4.18
N VAL A 77 -5.72 4.73 -4.74
CA VAL A 77 -4.36 4.18 -4.79
C VAL A 77 -4.09 3.81 -6.24
N ARG A 78 -3.03 4.38 -6.81
CA ARG A 78 -2.69 4.19 -8.21
C ARG A 78 -1.28 3.60 -8.33
N VAL A 79 -1.17 2.60 -9.18
CA VAL A 79 0.11 2.04 -9.63
C VAL A 79 0.06 1.94 -11.15
N GLY A 80 0.96 2.63 -11.84
CA GLY A 80 0.91 2.70 -13.30
C GLY A 80 -0.41 3.30 -13.77
N ASP A 81 -1.08 2.61 -14.66
CA ASP A 81 -2.39 3.03 -15.19
C ASP A 81 -3.58 2.50 -14.39
N VAL A 82 -3.32 1.77 -13.31
CA VAL A 82 -4.38 1.15 -12.54
C VAL A 82 -4.65 1.94 -11.28
N GLU A 83 -5.89 2.37 -11.12
CA GLU A 83 -6.34 3.11 -9.94
C GLU A 83 -7.46 2.35 -9.26
N ILE A 84 -7.33 2.16 -7.95
CA ILE A 84 -8.35 1.53 -7.13
C ILE A 84 -8.88 2.57 -6.15
N ALA A 85 -10.20 2.71 -6.11
CA ALA A 85 -10.86 3.64 -5.21
C ALA A 85 -11.14 2.98 -3.86
N ASN A 86 -11.13 3.78 -2.80
CA ASN A 86 -11.58 3.39 -1.47
C ASN A 86 -10.84 2.16 -0.94
N VAL A 87 -9.54 2.30 -0.77
CA VAL A 87 -8.67 1.24 -0.27
C VAL A 87 -8.45 1.45 1.23
N ALA A 88 -8.64 0.40 2.01
CA ALA A 88 -8.36 0.45 3.43
C ALA A 88 -6.88 0.67 3.69
N GLY A 89 -6.56 1.65 4.51
CA GLY A 89 -5.20 1.97 4.91
C GLY A 89 -5.05 1.97 6.42
N VAL A 90 -3.81 1.86 6.88
CA VAL A 90 -3.47 1.98 8.29
C VAL A 90 -2.27 2.89 8.42
N VAL A 91 -2.36 3.85 9.34
CA VAL A 91 -1.27 4.78 9.63
C VAL A 91 -0.63 4.36 10.95
N VAL A 92 0.67 4.12 10.90
CA VAL A 92 1.44 3.59 12.04
C VAL A 92 2.43 4.63 12.55
N PRO A 93 2.77 4.61 13.86
CA PRO A 93 3.68 5.62 14.41
C PRO A 93 5.14 5.40 14.04
N SER A 94 5.51 4.18 13.68
CA SER A 94 6.89 3.83 13.32
C SER A 94 7.26 4.40 11.98
N GLU A 95 8.52 4.83 11.85
CA GLU A 95 9.04 5.23 10.55
C GLU A 95 9.19 4.02 9.64
N MET A 96 8.88 4.23 8.36
CA MET A 96 8.99 3.19 7.34
C MET A 96 9.60 3.80 6.09
N PRO A 97 10.55 3.10 5.46
CA PRO A 97 11.20 3.65 4.26
C PRO A 97 10.27 3.72 3.05
N MET A 98 9.24 2.89 3.03
CA MET A 98 8.27 2.82 1.92
C MET A 98 6.89 2.56 2.46
N VAL A 99 5.88 2.86 1.65
CA VAL A 99 4.50 2.46 1.95
C VAL A 99 4.34 0.98 1.61
N LEU A 100 3.74 0.21 2.53
CA LEU A 100 3.47 -1.20 2.25
C LEU A 100 2.19 -1.32 1.43
N LEU A 101 2.31 -1.91 0.25
CA LEU A 101 1.17 -2.18 -0.63
C LEU A 101 0.59 -3.52 -0.23
N GLY A 102 -0.34 -3.48 0.72
CA GLY A 102 -0.90 -4.67 1.35
C GLY A 102 -2.14 -5.22 0.65
N ASN A 103 -2.76 -6.18 1.30
CA ASN A 103 -3.81 -6.99 0.69
C ASN A 103 -5.10 -6.22 0.43
N SER A 104 -5.35 -5.10 1.12
CA SER A 104 -6.51 -4.26 0.80
C SER A 104 -6.46 -3.71 -0.63
N PHE A 105 -5.26 -3.58 -1.20
CA PHE A 105 -5.07 -3.28 -2.62
C PHE A 105 -4.88 -4.57 -3.42
N LEU A 106 -3.96 -5.44 -3.01
CA LEU A 106 -3.56 -6.62 -3.79
C LEU A 106 -4.72 -7.59 -4.03
N ASN A 107 -5.69 -7.68 -3.11
CA ASN A 107 -6.83 -8.57 -3.26
C ASN A 107 -7.78 -8.19 -4.40
N ARG A 108 -7.61 -6.99 -4.97
CA ARG A 108 -8.37 -6.58 -6.17
C ARG A 108 -7.79 -7.21 -7.44
N PHE A 109 -6.70 -7.97 -7.32
CA PHE A 109 -5.95 -8.49 -8.45
C PHE A 109 -5.76 -9.98 -8.34
N ASN A 110 -5.63 -10.63 -9.50
CA ASN A 110 -5.03 -11.95 -9.61
C ASN A 110 -3.52 -11.74 -9.75
N MET A 111 -2.77 -12.34 -8.84
CA MET A 111 -1.32 -12.20 -8.78
C MET A 111 -0.66 -13.41 -9.40
N ARG A 112 0.31 -13.17 -10.29
CA ARG A 112 1.16 -14.21 -10.83
C ARG A 112 2.60 -13.75 -10.77
N ARG A 113 3.46 -14.64 -10.30
CA ARG A 113 4.89 -14.39 -10.25
C ARG A 113 5.60 -15.37 -11.17
N ASP A 114 6.28 -14.83 -12.18
CA ASP A 114 7.05 -15.59 -13.15
C ASP A 114 8.53 -15.19 -13.00
N ASN A 115 9.32 -16.02 -12.31
CA ASN A 115 10.73 -15.71 -12.04
C ASN A 115 10.87 -14.35 -11.34
N ASP A 116 11.46 -13.37 -12.05
CA ASP A 116 11.79 -12.06 -11.50
C ASP A 116 10.74 -11.00 -11.85
N VAL A 117 9.55 -11.42 -12.23
CA VAL A 117 8.46 -10.51 -12.62
C VAL A 117 7.19 -10.87 -11.87
N MET A 118 6.54 -9.86 -11.32
CA MET A 118 5.21 -10.00 -10.73
C MET A 118 4.19 -9.34 -11.64
N ARG A 119 3.13 -10.06 -11.96
CA ARG A 119 2.02 -9.55 -12.75
C ARG A 119 0.76 -9.51 -11.89
N LEU A 120 0.14 -8.35 -11.82
CA LEU A 120 -1.14 -8.14 -11.13
C LEU A 120 -2.18 -7.82 -12.18
N GLU A 121 -3.18 -8.68 -12.33
CA GLU A 121 -4.28 -8.47 -13.27
C GLU A 121 -5.55 -8.17 -12.48
N LYS A 122 -6.16 -7.02 -12.76
CA LYS A 122 -7.35 -6.58 -12.02
C LYS A 122 -8.48 -7.57 -12.22
N LYS A 123 -9.10 -8.00 -11.13
CA LYS A 123 -10.28 -8.87 -11.15
C LYS A 123 -11.45 -8.14 -11.78
N PRO A 124 -12.30 -8.84 -12.56
CA PRO A 124 -13.49 -8.25 -13.15
C PRO A 124 -14.52 -7.80 -12.12
#